data_c34c3d470e84ff62a55c337da14fc63c
#
_entry.id   c34c3d470e84ff62a55c337da14fc63c
#
_cell.length_a   1.000
_cell.length_b   1.000
_cell.length_c   1.000
_cell.angle_alpha   90.00
_cell.angle_beta   90.00
_cell.angle_gamma   90.00
#
_symmetry.space_group_name_H-M   'P 1'
#
loop_
_entity.id
_entity.type
_entity.pdbx_description
1 polymer ?
#
loop_
_entity_poly.entity_id
_entity_poly.type
_entity_poly.pdbx_seq_one_letter_code
_entity_poly.pdbx_strand_id
1 'polypeptide(L)'
;MRSKPETIANISVKEYCFSKKQIQGVVEASQFKWTFTWFFHKGFLTVNPSLGRALIEDALLRFLLKKDYELEAGNDYKFTISAKF
;
A
#
# COMPACT_ATOMS: atom_id res chain seq x y z
N MET A 1 13.58 16.52 21.81
CA MET A 1 13.72 16.10 20.40
C MET A 1 12.33 15.81 19.86
N ARG A 2 12.03 16.41 18.72
CA ARG A 2 10.72 16.23 18.11
C ARG A 2 10.75 15.03 17.16
N SER A 3 9.85 14.11 17.36
CA SER A 3 9.66 13.04 16.40
C SER A 3 8.87 13.57 15.20
N LYS A 4 9.18 13.07 14.03
CA LYS A 4 8.41 13.40 12.83
C LYS A 4 7.03 12.76 12.96
N PRO A 5 5.97 13.42 12.44
CA PRO A 5 4.66 12.78 12.44
C PRO A 5 4.71 11.53 11.56
N GLU A 6 4.24 10.44 12.14
CA GLU A 6 4.23 9.16 11.45
C GLU A 6 2.89 8.49 11.68
N THR A 7 2.43 7.78 10.67
CA THR A 7 1.21 6.99 10.74
C THR A 7 1.53 5.58 10.26
N ILE A 8 1.08 4.59 11.02
CA ILE A 8 1.25 3.20 10.62
C ILE A 8 0.06 2.80 9.76
N ALA A 9 0.36 2.35 8.55
CA ALA A 9 -0.64 1.86 7.62
C ALA A 9 -0.62 0.34 7.58
N ASN A 10 -1.80 -0.25 7.45
CA ASN A 10 -1.97 -1.69 7.31
C ASN A 10 -2.35 -2.02 5.87
N ILE A 11 -1.68 -3.00 5.30
CA ILE A 11 -2.00 -3.52 3.98
C ILE A 11 -2.56 -4.93 4.15
N SER A 12 -3.74 -5.16 3.59
CA SER A 12 -4.33 -6.50 3.52
C SER A 12 -4.31 -6.93 2.06
N VAL A 13 -3.51 -7.93 1.73
CA VAL A 13 -3.45 -8.45 0.38
C VAL A 13 -4.63 -9.40 0.18
N LYS A 14 -5.53 -9.04 -0.74
CA LYS A 14 -6.75 -9.80 -0.99
C LYS A 14 -6.61 -10.81 -2.11
N GLU A 15 -5.89 -10.44 -3.15
CA GLU A 15 -5.78 -11.29 -4.32
C GLU A 15 -4.41 -11.11 -4.98
N TYR A 16 -3.82 -12.22 -5.36
CA TYR A 16 -2.57 -12.26 -6.11
C TYR A 16 -2.84 -12.99 -7.43
N CYS A 17 -2.92 -12.24 -8.51
CA CYS A 17 -3.19 -12.80 -9.82
C CYS A 17 -1.91 -12.87 -10.63
N PHE A 18 -1.33 -14.05 -10.70
CA PHE A 18 -0.06 -14.27 -11.39
C PHE A 18 -0.18 -14.08 -12.90
N SER A 19 -1.30 -14.54 -13.48
CA SER A 19 -1.50 -14.45 -14.93
C SER A 19 -1.62 -12.99 -15.41
N LYS A 20 -2.25 -12.14 -14.59
CA LYS A 20 -2.38 -10.71 -14.88
C LYS A 20 -1.23 -9.90 -14.30
N LYS A 21 -0.35 -10.53 -13.54
CA LYS A 21 0.79 -9.90 -12.89
C LYS A 21 0.38 -8.71 -12.04
N GLN A 22 -0.66 -8.91 -11.22
CA GLN A 22 -1.18 -7.85 -10.36
C GLN A 22 -1.51 -8.39 -8.97
N ILE A 23 -1.43 -7.49 -8.00
CA ILE A 23 -1.81 -7.73 -6.62
C ILE A 23 -2.87 -6.71 -6.26
N GLN A 24 -3.97 -7.18 -5.68
CA GLN A 24 -5.04 -6.31 -5.22
C GLN A 24 -5.20 -6.44 -3.72
N GLY A 25 -5.53 -5.31 -3.09
CA GLY A 25 -5.72 -5.32 -1.65
C GLY A 25 -6.28 -4.02 -1.14
N VAL A 26 -6.22 -3.88 0.18
CA VAL A 26 -6.75 -2.74 0.91
C VAL A 26 -5.66 -2.15 1.78
N VAL A 27 -5.59 -0.83 1.83
CA VAL A 27 -4.70 -0.10 2.73
C VAL A 27 -5.54 0.72 3.68
N GLU A 28 -5.24 0.63 4.97
CA GLU A 28 -5.91 1.43 5.98
C GLU A 28 -4.87 2.23 6.76
N ALA A 29 -5.13 3.52 6.93
CA ALA A 29 -4.29 4.39 7.73
C ALA A 29 -5.18 5.39 8.45
N SER A 30 -5.11 5.41 9.78
CA SER A 30 -5.98 6.22 10.62
C SER A 30 -7.45 5.88 10.33
N GLN A 31 -8.26 6.83 9.87
CA GLN A 31 -9.66 6.60 9.54
C GLN A 31 -9.88 6.42 8.05
N PHE A 32 -8.79 6.40 7.29
CA PHE A 32 -8.87 6.31 5.84
C PHE A 32 -8.67 4.87 5.38
N LYS A 33 -9.34 4.55 4.28
CA LYS A 33 -9.27 3.23 3.69
C LYS A 33 -9.23 3.38 2.17
N TRP A 34 -8.27 2.70 1.56
CA TRP A 34 -8.10 2.72 0.11
C TRP A 34 -8.02 1.30 -0.41
N THR A 35 -8.49 1.08 -1.63
CA THR A 35 -8.21 -0.14 -2.37
C THR A 35 -7.07 0.14 -3.31
N PHE A 36 -6.19 -0.83 -3.50
CA PHE A 36 -5.05 -0.65 -4.39
C PHE A 36 -4.93 -1.83 -5.35
N THR A 37 -4.35 -1.55 -6.52
CA THR A 37 -3.94 -2.56 -7.48
C THR A 37 -2.49 -2.28 -7.85
N TRP A 38 -1.64 -3.26 -7.62
CA TRP A 38 -0.21 -3.18 -7.91
C TRP A 38 0.10 -4.07 -9.10
N PHE A 39 0.51 -3.45 -10.21
CA PHE A 39 0.95 -4.15 -11.41
C PHE A 39 2.45 -4.34 -11.33
N PHE A 40 2.88 -5.44 -10.72
CA PHE A 40 4.29 -5.62 -10.40
C PHE A 40 5.18 -5.77 -11.63
N HIS A 41 4.62 -6.21 -12.75
CA HIS A 41 5.35 -6.30 -14.01
C HIS A 41 5.71 -4.90 -14.56
N LYS A 42 4.80 -3.96 -14.40
CA LYS A 42 4.96 -2.61 -14.95
C LYS A 42 5.48 -1.61 -13.93
N GLY A 43 5.49 -1.97 -12.66
CA GLY A 43 5.82 -1.03 -11.61
C GLY A 43 4.77 0.07 -11.46
N PHE A 44 3.51 -0.24 -11.76
CA PHE A 44 2.44 0.74 -11.76
C PHE A 44 1.44 0.45 -10.63
N LEU A 45 1.06 1.50 -9.93
CA LEU A 45 0.15 1.41 -8.79
C LEU A 45 -1.08 2.27 -9.00
N THR A 46 -2.26 1.70 -8.74
CA THR A 46 -3.51 2.47 -8.70
C THR A 46 -4.07 2.41 -7.28
N VAL A 47 -4.60 3.53 -6.82
CA VAL A 47 -5.18 3.66 -5.48
C VAL A 47 -6.51 4.39 -5.59
N ASN A 48 -7.54 3.84 -4.98
CA ASN A 48 -8.89 4.43 -4.96
C ASN A 48 -9.45 4.43 -3.53
N PRO A 49 -10.18 5.43 -3.10
CA PRO A 49 -10.47 6.68 -3.82
C PRO A 49 -9.25 7.60 -3.87
N SER A 50 -9.38 8.70 -4.61
CA SER A 50 -8.27 9.66 -4.75
C SER A 50 -8.04 10.52 -3.51
N LEU A 51 -9.03 10.62 -2.64
CA LEU A 51 -8.92 11.43 -1.41
C LEU A 51 -7.82 10.87 -0.51
N GLY A 52 -6.84 11.71 -0.19
CA GLY A 52 -5.71 11.32 0.64
C GLY A 52 -4.68 10.46 -0.06
N ARG A 53 -4.89 10.12 -1.33
CA ARG A 53 -3.99 9.25 -2.08
C ARG A 53 -2.56 9.76 -2.11
N ALA A 54 -2.38 11.06 -2.28
CA ALA A 54 -1.05 11.65 -2.35
C ALA A 54 -0.25 11.43 -1.07
N LEU A 55 -0.91 11.23 0.06
CA LEU A 55 -0.25 11.03 1.35
C LEU A 55 0.35 9.61 1.47
N ILE A 56 -0.23 8.63 0.79
CA ILE A 56 0.16 7.24 0.97
C ILE A 56 0.80 6.63 -0.28
N GLU A 57 0.53 7.18 -1.46
CA GLU A 57 0.92 6.54 -2.72
C GLU A 57 2.42 6.28 -2.81
N ASP A 58 3.24 7.27 -2.47
CA ASP A 58 4.68 7.13 -2.55
C ASP A 58 5.21 6.10 -1.56
N ALA A 59 4.73 6.16 -0.31
CA ALA A 59 5.15 5.21 0.71
C ALA A 59 4.70 3.78 0.38
N LEU A 60 3.48 3.65 -0.14
CA LEU A 60 2.95 2.37 -0.56
C LEU A 60 3.74 1.79 -1.72
N LEU A 61 4.08 2.63 -2.70
CA LEU A 61 4.88 2.21 -3.84
C LEU A 61 6.26 1.71 -3.41
N ARG A 62 6.90 2.44 -2.52
CA ARG A 62 8.22 2.02 -1.99
C ARG A 62 8.13 0.71 -1.25
N PHE A 63 7.09 0.54 -0.46
CA PHE A 63 6.87 -0.71 0.28
C PHE A 63 6.69 -1.88 -0.68
N LEU A 64 5.86 -1.72 -1.70
CA LEU A 64 5.58 -2.77 -2.68
C LEU A 64 6.84 -3.14 -3.48
N LEU A 65 7.64 -2.14 -3.87
CA LEU A 65 8.89 -2.38 -4.57
C LEU A 65 9.89 -3.12 -3.69
N LYS A 66 9.93 -2.80 -2.41
CA LYS A 66 10.85 -3.43 -1.46
C LYS A 66 10.47 -4.88 -1.20
N LYS A 67 9.18 -5.16 -1.06
CA LYS A 67 8.70 -6.51 -0.78
C LYS A 67 8.71 -7.41 -2.00
N ASP A 68 8.53 -6.81 -3.17
CA ASP A 68 8.57 -7.52 -4.44
C ASP A 68 7.66 -8.75 -4.44
N TYR A 69 8.20 -9.95 -4.54
CA TYR A 69 7.43 -11.20 -4.59
C TYR A 69 7.14 -11.83 -3.23
N GLU A 70 7.46 -11.13 -2.14
CA GLU A 70 7.23 -11.65 -0.79
C GLU A 70 5.80 -11.51 -0.31
N LEU A 71 4.97 -10.77 -1.05
CA LEU A 71 3.57 -10.56 -0.65
C LEU A 71 2.72 -11.78 -0.99
N GLU A 72 1.90 -12.19 -0.03
CA GLU A 72 1.02 -13.34 -0.21
C GLU A 72 -0.43 -12.95 0.06
N ALA A 73 -1.36 -13.52 -0.72
CA ALA A 73 -2.78 -13.27 -0.51
C ALA A 73 -3.22 -13.81 0.85
N GLY A 74 -4.09 -13.06 1.53
CA GLY A 74 -4.58 -13.41 2.85
C GLY A 74 -3.71 -12.92 3.99
N ASN A 75 -2.54 -12.37 3.71
CA ASN A 75 -1.65 -11.85 4.75
C ASN A 75 -1.79 -10.35 4.88
N ASP A 76 -1.47 -9.86 6.07
CA ASP A 76 -1.49 -8.44 6.39
C ASP A 76 -0.06 -7.97 6.63
N TYR A 77 0.21 -6.75 6.21
CA TYR A 77 1.52 -6.13 6.36
C TYR A 77 1.36 -4.71 6.87
N LYS A 78 2.42 -4.18 7.45
CA LYS A 78 2.42 -2.81 7.97
C LYS A 78 3.57 -2.02 7.40
N PHE A 79 3.33 -0.73 7.19
CA PHE A 79 4.40 0.18 6.81
C PHE A 79 4.13 1.55 7.43
N THR A 80 5.18 2.36 7.50
CA THR A 80 5.09 3.69 8.11
C THR A 80 5.01 4.76 7.06
N ILE A 81 4.09 5.69 7.27
CA ILE A 81 3.92 6.85 6.41
C ILE A 81 4.40 8.07 7.17
N SER A 82 5.28 8.85 6.57
CA SER A 82 5.77 10.10 7.17
C SER A 82 4.78 11.22 6.93
N ALA A 83 3.57 11.04 7.48
CA ALA A 83 2.50 12.01 7.35
C ALA A 83 1.56 11.87 8.54
N LYS A 84 0.88 12.96 8.85
CA LYS A 84 -0.13 12.98 9.91
C LYS A 84 -1.51 13.03 9.25
N PHE A 85 -2.34 12.09 9.63
CA PHE A 85 -3.72 12.04 9.17
C PHE A 85 -4.69 12.60 10.20
#